data_df678f87077172c32378e7501f759177
#
_entry.id   df678f87077172c32378e7501f759177
#
_cell.length_a   1.000
_cell.length_b   1.000
_cell.length_c   1.000
_cell.angle_alpha   90.00
_cell.angle_beta   90.00
_cell.angle_gamma   90.00
#
_symmetry.space_group_name_H-M   'P 1'
#
loop_
_entity.id
_entity.type
_entity.pdbx_description
1 polymer ?
#
loop_
_entity_poly.entity_id
_entity_poly.type
_entity_poly.pdbx_seq_one_letter_code
_entity_poly.pdbx_strand_id
1 'polypeptide(L)'
;MMEKKGTQIIYIRGNHDDFLDKLVPFRFSNISIVKDYLLNSHGKRYLVTHGDIFDTITTNMRWLAMLGDIGYTFLLWLNKIYNKNREKHGKPYFSLSQHVKHRVKSAVSYISDFEKELVKLAQAKRLDGIICGHIHQAANVWYGNVHYLNSGDWVESMTAL
;
A
#
# COMPACT_ATOMS: atom_id res chain seq x y z
N MET A 1 27.01 14.46 -7.19
CA MET A 1 27.25 13.57 -8.35
C MET A 1 26.07 13.55 -9.32
N MET A 2 24.82 13.38 -8.89
CA MET A 2 23.62 13.38 -9.75
C MET A 2 23.36 14.75 -10.38
N GLU A 3 23.55 15.85 -9.68
CA GLU A 3 23.36 17.20 -10.19
C GLU A 3 24.23 17.50 -11.43
N LYS A 4 25.50 17.07 -11.41
CA LYS A 4 26.43 17.23 -12.55
C LYS A 4 26.00 16.48 -13.82
N LYS A 5 25.09 15.50 -13.70
CA LYS A 5 24.53 14.73 -14.81
C LYS A 5 23.19 15.27 -15.29
N GLY A 6 22.68 16.37 -14.74
CA GLY A 6 21.34 16.91 -15.06
C GLY A 6 20.18 16.02 -14.58
N THR A 7 20.44 15.06 -13.67
CA THR A 7 19.41 14.20 -13.13
C THR A 7 18.44 15.00 -12.27
N GLN A 8 17.16 14.93 -12.55
CA GLN A 8 16.09 15.46 -11.70
C GLN A 8 15.61 14.40 -10.72
N ILE A 9 15.42 14.78 -9.47
CA ILE A 9 14.90 13.92 -8.41
C ILE A 9 13.52 14.46 -8.05
N ILE A 10 12.49 13.61 -8.22
CA ILE A 10 11.12 13.92 -7.83
C ILE A 10 10.79 13.07 -6.61
N TYR A 11 10.66 13.73 -5.47
CA TYR A 11 10.25 13.09 -4.24
C TYR A 11 8.72 13.20 -4.09
N ILE A 12 8.04 12.06 -4.06
CA ILE A 12 6.61 12.01 -3.81
C ILE A 12 6.40 11.84 -2.30
N ARG A 13 5.77 12.83 -1.68
CA ARG A 13 5.48 12.82 -0.25
C ARG A 13 4.49 11.69 0.07
N GLY A 14 4.80 10.88 1.08
CA GLY A 14 3.93 9.84 1.63
C GLY A 14 3.22 10.27 2.93
N ASN A 15 2.37 9.39 3.44
CA ASN A 15 1.61 9.61 4.66
C ASN A 15 2.48 9.64 5.95
N HIS A 16 3.72 9.16 5.89
CA HIS A 16 4.69 9.27 6.98
C HIS A 16 5.50 10.57 6.91
N ASP A 17 5.33 11.35 5.86
CA ASP A 17 6.03 12.62 5.60
C ASP A 17 5.11 13.83 5.77
N ASP A 18 4.07 13.73 6.60
CA ASP A 18 3.05 14.76 6.82
C ASP A 18 3.63 16.09 7.31
N PHE A 19 4.82 16.04 7.97
CA PHE A 19 5.57 17.24 8.32
C PHE A 19 5.99 18.08 7.11
N LEU A 20 6.08 17.48 5.92
CA LEU A 20 6.38 18.17 4.67
C LEU A 20 5.14 18.86 4.04
N ASP A 21 3.93 18.60 4.50
CA ASP A 21 2.70 19.13 3.89
C ASP A 21 2.68 20.66 3.78
N LYS A 22 3.30 21.34 4.73
CA LYS A 22 3.41 22.80 4.71
C LYS A 22 4.44 23.34 3.72
N LEU A 23 5.33 22.47 3.22
CA LEU A 23 6.42 22.83 2.31
C LEU A 23 6.15 22.39 0.87
N VAL A 24 5.13 21.54 0.64
CA VAL A 24 4.83 21.03 -0.70
C VAL A 24 3.94 22.03 -1.47
N PRO A 25 4.25 22.38 -2.74
CA PRO A 25 5.40 21.94 -3.53
C PRO A 25 6.68 22.72 -3.16
N PHE A 26 7.82 22.01 -3.06
CA PHE A 26 9.10 22.60 -2.76
C PHE A 26 10.15 22.19 -3.80
N ARG A 27 11.02 23.12 -4.17
CA ARG A 27 12.14 22.86 -5.08
C ARG A 27 13.45 23.38 -4.51
N PHE A 28 14.46 22.53 -4.58
CA PHE A 28 15.84 22.89 -4.23
C PHE A 28 16.81 22.21 -5.20
N SER A 29 17.53 23.03 -5.97
CA SER A 29 18.43 22.55 -7.01
C SER A 29 17.72 21.60 -7.99
N ASN A 30 18.17 20.36 -8.09
CA ASN A 30 17.60 19.31 -8.94
C ASN A 30 16.56 18.42 -8.24
N ILE A 31 16.16 18.77 -7.01
CA ILE A 31 15.17 18.02 -6.22
C ILE A 31 13.86 18.78 -6.18
N SER A 32 12.77 18.09 -6.43
CA SER A 32 11.40 18.59 -6.26
C SER A 32 10.64 17.67 -5.31
N ILE A 33 9.98 18.25 -4.30
CA ILE A 33 9.08 17.54 -3.37
C ILE A 33 7.66 17.90 -3.74
N VAL A 34 6.86 16.92 -4.08
CA VAL A 34 5.48 17.10 -4.57
C VAL A 34 4.54 16.04 -3.98
N LYS A 35 3.23 16.29 -4.02
CA LYS A 35 2.22 15.28 -3.66
C LYS A 35 2.04 14.26 -4.76
N ASP A 36 1.94 14.77 -6.00
CA ASP A 36 1.73 13.98 -7.20
C ASP A 36 2.63 14.51 -8.30
N TYR A 37 2.98 13.65 -9.25
CA TYR A 37 3.78 14.02 -10.40
C TYR A 37 3.19 13.41 -11.67
N LEU A 38 3.07 14.19 -12.74
CA LEU A 38 2.66 13.71 -14.04
C LEU A 38 3.88 13.35 -14.87
N LEU A 39 4.11 12.06 -15.03
CA LEU A 39 5.21 11.52 -15.83
C LEU A 39 4.73 11.29 -17.26
N ASN A 40 5.45 11.89 -18.24
CA ASN A 40 5.28 11.58 -19.65
C ASN A 40 6.42 10.66 -20.10
N SER A 41 6.09 9.47 -20.53
CA SER A 41 7.05 8.48 -20.99
C SER A 41 6.55 7.77 -22.24
N HIS A 42 7.34 7.81 -23.32
CA HIS A 42 7.01 7.16 -24.60
C HIS A 42 5.60 7.48 -25.13
N GLY A 43 5.21 8.75 -25.03
CA GLY A 43 3.88 9.21 -25.47
C GLY A 43 2.72 8.84 -24.56
N LYS A 44 2.97 8.18 -23.44
CA LYS A 44 1.98 7.84 -22.42
C LYS A 44 2.13 8.71 -21.19
N ARG A 45 1.00 9.00 -20.55
CA ARG A 45 0.91 9.84 -19.35
C ARG A 45 0.58 9.02 -18.13
N TYR A 46 1.43 9.08 -17.11
CA TYR A 46 1.26 8.38 -15.86
C TYR A 46 1.13 9.37 -14.70
N LEU A 47 0.18 9.15 -13.81
CA LEU A 47 0.17 9.81 -12.52
C LEU A 47 1.08 9.04 -11.57
N VAL A 48 2.07 9.71 -11.01
CA VAL A 48 2.90 9.16 -9.93
C VAL A 48 2.42 9.76 -8.63
N THR A 49 1.98 8.92 -7.70
CA THR A 49 1.42 9.32 -6.40
C THR A 49 1.85 8.32 -5.33
N HIS A 50 1.84 8.73 -4.07
CA HIS A 50 2.07 7.78 -2.99
C HIS A 50 0.92 6.76 -2.88
N GLY A 51 -0.32 7.20 -2.94
CA GLY A 51 -1.51 6.37 -2.83
C GLY A 51 -2.33 6.61 -1.56
N ASP A 52 -1.81 7.35 -0.59
CA ASP A 52 -2.46 7.65 0.70
C ASP A 52 -3.75 8.48 0.60
N ILE A 53 -4.06 9.03 -0.55
CA ILE A 53 -5.32 9.79 -0.79
C ILE A 53 -6.58 8.94 -0.51
N PHE A 54 -6.45 7.61 -0.55
CA PHE A 54 -7.52 6.67 -0.24
C PHE A 54 -7.49 6.14 1.21
N ASP A 55 -6.58 6.62 2.05
CA ASP A 55 -6.45 6.20 3.45
C ASP A 55 -7.70 6.47 4.28
N THR A 56 -8.55 7.41 3.89
CA THR A 56 -9.83 7.65 4.56
C THR A 56 -10.76 6.43 4.49
N ILE A 57 -10.62 5.63 3.43
CA ILE A 57 -11.33 4.35 3.28
C ILE A 57 -10.64 3.25 4.10
N THR A 58 -9.34 3.44 4.41
CA THR A 58 -8.42 2.43 4.96
C THR A 58 -8.07 2.63 6.42
N THR A 59 -8.38 3.79 7.02
CA THR A 59 -8.06 4.12 8.43
C THR A 59 -8.62 3.09 9.42
N ASN A 60 -9.69 2.41 9.07
CA ASN A 60 -10.23 1.30 9.87
C ASN A 60 -9.42 0.00 9.76
N MET A 61 -8.42 -0.09 8.88
CA MET A 61 -7.64 -1.31 8.63
C MET A 61 -6.19 -1.24 9.15
N ARG A 62 -5.65 -0.06 9.45
CA ARG A 62 -4.27 0.10 9.97
C ARG A 62 -4.06 -0.60 11.32
N TRP A 63 -5.01 -0.53 12.22
CA TRP A 63 -4.93 -1.25 13.48
C TRP A 63 -4.98 -2.79 13.28
N LEU A 64 -5.60 -3.25 12.16
CA LEU A 64 -5.62 -4.66 11.78
C LEU A 64 -4.24 -5.15 11.31
N ALA A 65 -3.49 -4.33 10.59
CA ALA A 65 -2.14 -4.66 10.13
C ALA A 65 -1.14 -4.68 11.31
N MET A 66 -1.21 -3.71 12.23
CA MET A 66 -0.41 -3.73 13.48
C MET A 66 -0.71 -4.92 14.37
N LEU A 67 -1.92 -5.44 14.36
CA LEU A 67 -2.27 -6.69 15.03
C LEU A 67 -1.76 -7.95 14.28
N GLY A 68 -1.34 -7.80 13.02
CA GLY A 68 -1.00 -8.93 12.17
C GLY A 68 0.21 -9.73 12.67
N ASP A 69 1.31 -9.11 13.01
CA ASP A 69 2.57 -9.82 13.34
C ASP A 69 2.67 -10.21 14.82
N ILE A 70 2.51 -9.26 15.71
CA ILE A 70 2.58 -9.55 17.19
C ILE A 70 1.31 -10.27 17.62
N GLY A 71 0.18 -9.88 17.06
CA GLY A 71 -1.12 -10.47 17.38
C GLY A 71 -1.27 -11.91 16.90
N TYR A 72 -0.66 -12.30 15.77
CA TYR A 72 -0.80 -13.66 15.23
C TYR A 72 -0.11 -14.69 16.12
N THR A 73 1.14 -14.44 16.52
CA THR A 73 1.88 -15.32 17.42
C THR A 73 1.22 -15.39 18.80
N PHE A 74 0.78 -14.26 19.32
CA PHE A 74 0.03 -14.19 20.58
C PHE A 74 -1.33 -14.88 20.49
N LEU A 75 -2.04 -14.72 19.39
CA LEU A 75 -3.32 -15.41 19.14
C LEU A 75 -3.16 -16.93 19.01
N LEU A 76 -2.10 -17.42 18.38
CA LEU A 76 -1.79 -18.86 18.34
C LEU A 76 -1.51 -19.42 19.74
N TRP A 77 -0.76 -18.67 20.55
CA TRP A 77 -0.49 -19.04 21.93
C TRP A 77 -1.76 -19.05 22.79
N LEU A 78 -2.58 -18.00 22.70
CA LEU A 78 -3.89 -17.94 23.35
C LEU A 78 -4.82 -19.06 22.88
N ASN A 79 -4.85 -19.36 21.59
CA ASN A 79 -5.65 -20.45 21.04
C ASN A 79 -5.24 -21.81 21.62
N LYS A 80 -3.94 -22.04 21.80
CA LYS A 80 -3.42 -23.26 22.41
C LYS A 80 -3.86 -23.38 23.87
N ILE A 81 -3.77 -22.32 24.66
CA ILE A 81 -4.22 -22.29 26.07
C ILE A 81 -5.75 -22.46 26.13
N TYR A 82 -6.49 -21.74 25.30
CA TYR A 82 -7.94 -21.80 25.27
C TYR A 82 -8.45 -23.19 24.91
N ASN A 83 -7.88 -23.84 23.91
CA ASN A 83 -8.26 -25.20 23.53
C ASN A 83 -7.86 -26.26 24.58
N LYS A 84 -6.72 -26.08 25.23
CA LYS A 84 -6.33 -26.95 26.36
C LYS A 84 -7.33 -26.86 27.52
N ASN A 85 -7.91 -25.68 27.75
CA ASN A 85 -8.93 -25.51 28.77
C ASN A 85 -10.29 -26.06 28.32
N ARG A 86 -10.64 -25.92 27.02
CA ARG A 86 -11.86 -26.49 26.44
C ARG A 86 -11.86 -28.01 26.48
N GLU A 87 -10.72 -28.63 26.17
CA GLU A 87 -10.54 -30.08 26.19
C GLU A 87 -10.77 -30.67 27.62
N LYS A 88 -10.28 -29.98 28.65
CA LYS A 88 -10.55 -30.34 30.03
C LYS A 88 -12.05 -30.31 30.41
N HIS A 89 -12.85 -29.55 29.68
CA HIS A 89 -14.28 -29.42 29.92
C HIS A 89 -15.14 -30.15 28.85
N GLY A 90 -14.51 -31.09 28.10
CA GLY A 90 -15.20 -31.90 27.10
C GLY A 90 -15.79 -31.10 25.89
N LYS A 91 -15.30 -29.90 25.67
CA LYS A 91 -15.78 -29.03 24.57
C LYS A 91 -14.96 -29.28 23.30
N PRO A 92 -15.60 -29.24 22.10
CA PRO A 92 -14.89 -29.46 20.84
C PRO A 92 -13.85 -28.35 20.58
N TYR A 93 -12.82 -28.69 19.79
CA TYR A 93 -11.76 -27.76 19.39
C TYR A 93 -12.32 -26.52 18.68
N PHE A 94 -11.86 -25.35 19.06
CA PHE A 94 -12.23 -24.09 18.43
C PHE A 94 -11.09 -23.65 17.50
N SER A 95 -11.36 -23.59 16.21
CA SER A 95 -10.36 -23.24 15.23
C SER A 95 -10.30 -21.71 15.00
N LEU A 96 -9.24 -21.08 15.47
CA LEU A 96 -8.91 -19.70 15.11
C LEU A 96 -8.65 -19.55 13.60
N SER A 97 -8.35 -20.64 12.90
CA SER A 97 -8.07 -20.62 11.46
C SER A 97 -9.24 -20.12 10.62
N GLN A 98 -10.47 -20.31 11.06
CA GLN A 98 -11.65 -19.73 10.38
C GLN A 98 -11.68 -18.21 10.49
N HIS A 99 -11.27 -17.65 11.63
CA HIS A 99 -11.16 -16.19 11.80
C HIS A 99 -10.00 -15.60 10.99
N VAL A 100 -8.88 -16.34 10.85
CA VAL A 100 -7.74 -15.96 10.01
C VAL A 100 -8.15 -15.95 8.53
N LYS A 101 -8.94 -16.92 8.05
CA LYS A 101 -9.47 -16.91 6.67
C LYS A 101 -10.30 -15.67 6.36
N HIS A 102 -11.12 -15.20 7.30
CA HIS A 102 -11.87 -13.95 7.15
C HIS A 102 -10.96 -12.73 7.03
N ARG A 103 -9.85 -12.69 7.77
CA ARG A 103 -8.90 -11.57 7.73
C ARG A 103 -8.07 -11.54 6.45
N VAL A 104 -7.60 -12.70 5.99
CA VAL A 104 -6.91 -12.82 4.69
C VAL A 104 -7.84 -12.36 3.57
N LYS A 105 -9.11 -12.75 3.59
CA LYS A 105 -10.10 -12.28 2.62
C LYS A 105 -10.29 -10.75 2.68
N SER A 106 -10.30 -10.16 3.87
CA SER A 106 -10.42 -8.70 4.04
C SER A 106 -9.19 -7.97 3.53
N ALA A 107 -7.98 -8.50 3.75
CA ALA A 107 -6.74 -7.91 3.23
C ALA A 107 -6.69 -7.98 1.69
N VAL A 108 -7.07 -9.10 1.09
CA VAL A 108 -7.16 -9.26 -0.37
C VAL A 108 -8.21 -8.32 -0.96
N SER A 109 -9.37 -8.17 -0.30
CA SER A 109 -10.40 -7.21 -0.73
C SER A 109 -9.87 -5.78 -0.69
N TYR A 110 -9.16 -5.43 0.38
CA TYR A 110 -8.55 -4.10 0.54
C TYR A 110 -7.57 -3.76 -0.60
N ILE A 111 -6.64 -4.67 -0.91
CA ILE A 111 -5.69 -4.49 -2.03
C ILE A 111 -6.46 -4.29 -3.33
N SER A 112 -7.43 -5.15 -3.62
CA SER A 112 -8.26 -5.05 -4.83
C SER A 112 -9.05 -3.74 -4.91
N ASP A 113 -9.57 -3.24 -3.79
CA ASP A 113 -10.35 -2.01 -3.78
C ASP A 113 -9.46 -0.78 -3.91
N PHE A 114 -8.27 -0.78 -3.31
CA PHE A 114 -7.24 0.25 -3.50
C PHE A 114 -6.82 0.36 -4.97
N GLU A 115 -6.51 -0.76 -5.61
CA GLU A 115 -6.13 -0.79 -7.03
C GLU A 115 -7.25 -0.24 -7.93
N LYS A 116 -8.50 -0.66 -7.69
CA LYS A 116 -9.67 -0.18 -8.44
C LYS A 116 -9.86 1.33 -8.31
N GLU A 117 -9.72 1.88 -7.12
CA GLU A 117 -9.90 3.33 -6.91
C GLU A 117 -8.80 4.14 -7.61
N LEU A 118 -7.54 3.67 -7.58
CA LEU A 118 -6.45 4.28 -8.32
C LEU A 118 -6.66 4.19 -9.84
N VAL A 119 -7.13 3.06 -10.32
CA VAL A 119 -7.47 2.88 -11.75
C VAL A 119 -8.61 3.82 -12.16
N LYS A 120 -9.67 3.96 -11.37
CA LYS A 120 -10.76 4.91 -11.60
C LYS A 120 -10.24 6.35 -11.64
N LEU A 121 -9.33 6.71 -10.75
CA LEU A 121 -8.70 8.04 -10.74
C LEU A 121 -7.94 8.29 -12.04
N ALA A 122 -7.15 7.32 -12.52
CA ALA A 122 -6.44 7.44 -13.78
C ALA A 122 -7.40 7.58 -14.97
N GLN A 123 -8.48 6.81 -15.00
CA GLN A 123 -9.53 6.90 -16.01
C GLN A 123 -10.22 8.26 -16.00
N ALA A 124 -10.63 8.76 -14.84
CA ALA A 124 -11.27 10.07 -14.69
C ALA A 124 -10.37 11.23 -15.17
N LYS A 125 -9.06 11.08 -14.96
CA LYS A 125 -8.04 12.05 -15.43
C LYS A 125 -7.61 11.80 -16.89
N ARG A 126 -8.13 10.80 -17.57
CA ARG A 126 -7.76 10.39 -18.94
C ARG A 126 -6.26 10.13 -19.08
N LEU A 127 -5.71 9.36 -18.14
CA LEU A 127 -4.30 8.98 -18.12
C LEU A 127 -4.14 7.54 -18.58
N ASP A 128 -2.96 7.22 -19.11
CA ASP A 128 -2.61 5.88 -19.60
C ASP A 128 -2.19 4.95 -18.48
N GLY A 129 -1.84 5.49 -17.30
CA GLY A 129 -1.50 4.67 -16.15
C GLY A 129 -1.30 5.45 -14.86
N ILE A 130 -1.04 4.68 -13.82
CA ILE A 130 -0.76 5.18 -12.47
C ILE A 130 0.39 4.38 -11.86
N ILE A 131 1.29 5.10 -11.20
CA ILE A 131 2.44 4.56 -10.48
C ILE A 131 2.26 4.94 -9.01
N CYS A 132 2.28 3.95 -8.13
CA CYS A 132 2.09 4.18 -6.69
C CYS A 132 2.97 3.26 -5.83
N GLY A 133 2.86 3.42 -4.53
CA GLY A 133 3.42 2.56 -3.49
C GLY A 133 2.36 2.25 -2.43
N HIS A 134 2.62 2.63 -1.17
CA HIS A 134 1.74 2.69 -0.02
C HIS A 134 1.29 1.35 0.57
N ILE A 135 0.75 0.43 -0.25
CA ILE A 135 0.25 -0.87 0.22
C ILE A 135 1.33 -1.96 0.28
N HIS A 136 2.57 -1.62 -0.06
CA HIS A 136 3.73 -2.52 -0.06
C HIS A 136 3.55 -3.81 -0.88
N GLN A 137 2.68 -3.76 -1.88
CA GLN A 137 2.38 -4.88 -2.76
C GLN A 137 2.82 -4.56 -4.18
N ALA A 138 3.96 -5.11 -4.61
CA ALA A 138 4.47 -4.90 -5.96
C ALA A 138 3.48 -5.41 -7.00
N ALA A 139 3.21 -4.59 -8.02
CA ALA A 139 2.28 -4.94 -9.08
C ALA A 139 2.67 -4.28 -10.41
N ASN A 140 2.39 -5.00 -11.50
CA ASN A 140 2.51 -4.52 -12.88
C ASN A 140 1.36 -5.14 -13.68
N VAL A 141 0.21 -4.47 -13.70
CA VAL A 141 -1.06 -5.02 -14.20
C VAL A 141 -1.77 -4.03 -15.10
N TRP A 142 -2.43 -4.53 -16.13
CA TRP A 142 -3.31 -3.74 -17.00
C TRP A 142 -4.78 -3.92 -16.60
N TYR A 143 -5.46 -2.82 -16.31
CA TYR A 143 -6.91 -2.77 -16.10
C TYR A 143 -7.56 -2.07 -17.30
N GLY A 144 -7.94 -2.87 -18.30
CA GLY A 144 -8.37 -2.33 -19.59
C GLY A 144 -7.24 -1.57 -20.28
N ASN A 145 -7.40 -0.27 -20.46
CA ASN A 145 -6.40 0.62 -21.06
C ASN A 145 -5.52 1.36 -20.04
N VAL A 146 -5.70 1.13 -18.76
CA VAL A 146 -4.91 1.76 -17.70
C VAL A 146 -3.84 0.81 -17.19
N HIS A 147 -2.59 1.25 -17.23
CA HIS A 147 -1.45 0.54 -16.66
C HIS A 147 -1.28 0.88 -15.18
N TYR A 148 -1.55 -0.07 -14.30
CA TYR A 148 -1.33 0.05 -12.86
C TYR A 148 0.04 -0.51 -12.49
N LEU A 149 0.84 0.30 -11.82
CA LEU A 149 2.18 -0.04 -11.34
C LEU A 149 2.29 0.29 -9.85
N ASN A 150 2.73 -0.68 -9.05
CA ASN A 150 3.07 -0.45 -7.65
C ASN A 150 4.51 -0.88 -7.40
N SER A 151 5.30 0.01 -6.81
CA SER A 151 6.73 -0.24 -6.57
C SER A 151 6.98 -1.32 -5.51
N GLY A 152 5.98 -1.66 -4.69
CA GLY A 152 6.19 -2.49 -3.52
C GLY A 152 6.95 -1.74 -2.44
N ASP A 153 7.90 -2.42 -1.81
CA ASP A 153 8.73 -1.89 -0.73
C ASP A 153 10.19 -2.39 -0.81
N TRP A 154 11.08 -1.72 -0.06
CA TRP A 154 12.49 -2.10 0.05
C TRP A 154 12.83 -2.85 1.35
N VAL A 155 11.83 -3.19 2.17
CA VAL A 155 12.04 -3.84 3.47
C VAL A 155 11.81 -5.35 3.36
N GLU A 156 10.69 -5.75 2.76
CA GLU A 156 10.30 -7.16 2.65
C GLU A 156 10.47 -7.69 1.22
N SER A 157 9.92 -6.99 0.23
CA SER A 157 9.93 -7.43 -1.17
C SER A 157 11.15 -6.98 -1.96
N MET A 158 11.85 -5.94 -1.52
CA MET A 158 13.01 -5.33 -2.21
C MET A 158 12.74 -5.06 -3.70
N THR A 159 11.58 -4.51 -4.00
CA THR A 159 11.13 -4.26 -5.36
C THR A 159 11.18 -2.78 -5.71
N ALA A 160 11.36 -2.48 -7.00
CA ALA A 160 11.30 -1.16 -7.59
C ALA A 160 10.77 -1.25 -9.02
N LEU A 161 10.40 -0.10 -9.59
CA LEU A 161 9.95 0.05 -10.99
C LEU A 161 11.03 0.70 -11.83
#